data_f23ffc056c544aeed5a61637bf093cd1
#
_entry.id   f23ffc056c544aeed5a61637bf093cd1
#
_cell.length_a   1.000
_cell.length_b   1.000
_cell.length_c   1.000
_cell.angle_alpha   90.00
_cell.angle_beta   90.00
_cell.angle_gamma   90.00
#
_symmetry.space_group_name_H-M   'P 1'
#
loop_
_entity.id
_entity.type
_entity.pdbx_description
1 polymer ?
#
loop_
_entity_poly.entity_id
_entity_poly.type
_entity_poly.pdbx_seq_one_letter_code
_entity_poly.pdbx_strand_id
1 'polypeptide(L)'
;MFVVVADHDARVKGAPLVPVERFRVPAVIIGPGVPVGPYDRVASQIELGPTLLGLMGIETTAPTPGRNLLRLPDDDPGRALMQYGLNHGFRVGNRLVVHQPHRPAQSFRIEGTALVPIADDPELTRDALAHVLWPGEVYRRQLYSLR
;
A
#
# COMPACT_ATOMS: atom_id res chain seq x y z
N MET A 1 -23.38 -0.05 -5.95
CA MET A 1 -22.02 -0.62 -5.87
C MET A 1 -21.83 -1.28 -4.53
N PHE A 2 -21.22 -2.46 -4.49
CA PHE A 2 -20.88 -3.18 -3.27
C PHE A 2 -19.37 -3.39 -3.22
N VAL A 3 -18.80 -3.22 -2.04
CA VAL A 3 -17.37 -3.48 -1.77
C VAL A 3 -17.28 -4.41 -0.57
N VAL A 4 -16.62 -5.53 -0.75
CA VAL A 4 -16.32 -6.48 0.32
C VAL A 4 -14.80 -6.57 0.40
N VAL A 5 -14.25 -6.22 1.54
CA VAL A 5 -12.81 -6.24 1.79
C VAL A 5 -12.55 -6.71 3.21
N ALA A 6 -11.55 -7.56 3.40
CA ALA A 6 -11.08 -7.88 4.74
C ALA A 6 -10.27 -6.72 5.31
N ASP A 7 -10.40 -6.48 6.60
CA ASP A 7 -9.62 -5.46 7.32
C ASP A 7 -8.16 -5.89 7.50
N HIS A 8 -7.93 -7.19 7.72
CA HIS A 8 -6.61 -7.81 7.83
C HIS A 8 -6.70 -9.32 7.57
N ASP A 9 -5.55 -9.98 7.44
CA ASP A 9 -5.41 -11.43 7.41
C ASP A 9 -5.34 -12.01 8.85
N ALA A 10 -5.14 -13.32 8.96
CA ALA A 10 -4.94 -14.00 10.23
C ALA A 10 -3.81 -13.36 11.06
N ARG A 11 -3.96 -13.36 12.38
CA ARG A 11 -2.94 -12.81 13.29
C ARG A 11 -1.60 -13.48 13.08
N VAL A 12 -0.58 -12.68 12.81
CA VAL A 12 0.81 -13.11 12.69
C VAL A 12 1.52 -12.82 14.01
N LYS A 13 2.21 -13.82 14.55
CA LYS A 13 3.07 -13.66 15.73
C LYS A 13 4.48 -14.12 15.40
N GLY A 14 5.48 -13.40 15.91
CA GLY A 14 6.88 -13.84 15.87
C GLY A 14 7.59 -13.67 14.53
N ALA A 15 7.03 -12.95 13.58
CA ALA A 15 7.76 -12.64 12.35
C ALA A 15 8.91 -11.65 12.63
N PRO A 16 10.11 -11.89 12.05
CA PRO A 16 11.28 -11.06 12.36
C PRO A 16 11.24 -9.66 11.72
N LEU A 17 10.51 -9.51 10.63
CA LEU A 17 10.40 -8.25 9.88
C LEU A 17 8.93 -7.95 9.55
N VAL A 18 8.60 -7.90 8.26
CA VAL A 18 7.24 -7.73 7.75
C VAL A 18 6.85 -9.01 7.01
N PRO A 19 5.86 -9.77 7.50
CA PRO A 19 5.41 -11.01 6.87
C PRO A 19 4.51 -10.69 5.66
N VAL A 20 5.10 -10.37 4.52
CA VAL A 20 4.43 -9.84 3.31
C VAL A 20 3.22 -10.67 2.90
N GLU A 21 3.33 -12.02 2.95
CA GLU A 21 2.25 -12.94 2.59
C GLU A 21 1.00 -12.80 3.48
N ARG A 22 1.18 -12.33 4.70
CA ARG A 22 0.10 -12.12 5.67
C ARG A 22 -0.59 -10.76 5.52
N PHE A 23 -0.09 -9.91 4.64
CA PHE A 23 -0.72 -8.66 4.24
C PHE A 23 -1.56 -8.78 2.97
N ARG A 24 -1.72 -10.00 2.44
CA ARG A 24 -2.56 -10.26 1.28
C ARG A 24 -4.00 -10.44 1.73
N VAL A 25 -4.78 -9.38 1.65
CA VAL A 25 -6.21 -9.38 2.01
C VAL A 25 -7.09 -9.49 0.77
N PRO A 26 -8.15 -10.31 0.78
CA PRO A 26 -9.10 -10.39 -0.32
C PRO A 26 -9.98 -9.14 -0.37
N ALA A 27 -10.29 -8.70 -1.60
CA ALA A 27 -11.25 -7.63 -1.86
C ALA A 27 -12.06 -7.93 -3.12
N VAL A 28 -13.33 -7.57 -3.11
CA VAL A 28 -14.23 -7.68 -4.25
C VAL A 28 -15.02 -6.38 -4.39
N ILE A 29 -15.07 -5.85 -5.60
CA ILE A 29 -15.91 -4.70 -5.96
C ILE A 29 -16.95 -5.16 -6.98
N ILE A 30 -18.23 -4.90 -6.74
CA ILE A 30 -19.34 -5.30 -7.60
C ILE A 30 -20.19 -4.07 -7.90
N GLY A 31 -20.41 -3.78 -9.17
CA GLY A 31 -21.30 -2.69 -9.58
C GLY A 31 -21.09 -2.23 -11.02
N PRO A 32 -21.92 -1.28 -11.47
CA PRO A 32 -21.76 -0.68 -12.79
C PRO A 32 -20.38 -0.03 -12.96
N GLY A 33 -19.78 -0.19 -14.14
CA GLY A 33 -18.48 0.42 -14.46
C GLY A 33 -17.27 -0.29 -13.87
N VAL A 34 -17.48 -1.35 -13.05
CA VAL A 34 -16.38 -2.17 -12.53
C VAL A 34 -15.92 -3.14 -13.62
N PRO A 35 -14.63 -3.16 -13.98
CA PRO A 35 -14.09 -4.16 -14.91
C PRO A 35 -14.31 -5.58 -14.37
N VAL A 36 -14.67 -6.49 -15.26
CA VAL A 36 -14.86 -7.91 -14.90
C VAL A 36 -13.51 -8.61 -14.91
N GLY A 37 -13.16 -9.28 -13.84
CA GLY A 37 -11.94 -10.09 -13.72
C GLY A 37 -11.09 -9.73 -12.51
N PRO A 38 -9.97 -10.44 -12.32
CA PRO A 38 -9.04 -10.17 -11.24
C PRO A 38 -8.24 -8.90 -11.51
N TYR A 39 -7.83 -8.23 -10.42
CA TYR A 39 -6.82 -7.19 -10.44
C TYR A 39 -5.50 -7.80 -9.94
N ASP A 40 -4.60 -8.12 -10.86
CA ASP A 40 -3.41 -8.93 -10.57
C ASP A 40 -2.18 -8.12 -10.10
N ARG A 41 -2.28 -6.77 -10.12
CA ARG A 41 -1.19 -5.92 -9.65
C ARG A 41 -1.19 -5.80 -8.13
N VAL A 42 -0.02 -5.50 -7.57
CA VAL A 42 0.11 -5.16 -6.15
C VAL A 42 -0.71 -3.89 -5.87
N ALA A 43 -1.56 -3.95 -4.86
CA ALA A 43 -2.41 -2.83 -4.44
C ALA A 43 -2.40 -2.69 -2.91
N SER A 44 -2.62 -1.49 -2.42
CA SER A 44 -2.76 -1.19 -1.01
C SER A 44 -4.22 -0.87 -0.67
N GLN A 45 -4.67 -1.18 0.54
CA GLN A 45 -6.04 -0.84 0.97
C GLN A 45 -6.33 0.66 0.87
N ILE A 46 -5.33 1.53 1.04
CA ILE A 46 -5.50 2.99 0.92
C ILE A 46 -5.91 3.43 -0.49
N GLU A 47 -5.70 2.59 -1.51
CA GLU A 47 -6.06 2.86 -2.90
C GLU A 47 -7.55 2.56 -3.19
N LEU A 48 -8.24 1.85 -2.29
CA LEU A 48 -9.68 1.58 -2.45
C LEU A 48 -10.51 2.85 -2.45
N GLY A 49 -10.27 3.77 -1.52
CA GLY A 49 -11.01 5.03 -1.44
C GLY A 49 -11.00 5.82 -2.75
N PRO A 50 -9.83 6.23 -3.29
CA PRO A 50 -9.75 6.93 -4.58
C PRO A 50 -10.32 6.12 -5.75
N THR A 51 -10.17 4.80 -5.73
CA THR A 51 -10.73 3.92 -6.78
C THR A 51 -12.26 3.95 -6.77
N LEU A 52 -12.87 3.84 -5.59
CA LEU A 52 -14.31 3.88 -5.43
C LEU A 52 -14.90 5.25 -5.80
N LEU A 53 -14.26 6.33 -5.38
CA LEU A 53 -14.66 7.68 -5.77
C LEU A 53 -14.63 7.85 -7.28
N GLY A 54 -13.58 7.35 -7.95
CA GLY A 54 -13.48 7.35 -9.40
C GLY A 54 -14.58 6.54 -10.09
N LEU A 55 -14.92 5.35 -9.56
CA LEU A 55 -16.03 4.52 -10.07
C LEU A 55 -17.40 5.20 -9.89
N MET A 56 -17.57 5.99 -8.85
CA MET A 56 -18.78 6.76 -8.60
C MET A 56 -18.85 8.08 -9.39
N GLY A 57 -17.81 8.41 -10.16
CA GLY A 57 -17.72 9.69 -10.87
C GLY A 57 -17.53 10.90 -9.96
N ILE A 58 -17.07 10.70 -8.73
CA ILE A 58 -16.82 11.77 -7.76
C ILE A 58 -15.39 12.26 -7.91
N GLU A 59 -15.26 13.51 -8.31
CA GLU A 59 -13.97 14.21 -8.35
C GLU A 59 -13.77 14.96 -7.04
N THR A 60 -12.69 14.65 -6.34
CA THR A 60 -12.34 15.28 -5.06
C THR A 60 -10.84 15.26 -4.86
N THR A 61 -10.36 16.17 -4.01
CA THR A 61 -8.98 16.19 -3.52
C THR A 61 -8.98 15.82 -2.05
N ALA A 62 -8.19 14.81 -1.72
CA ALA A 62 -8.03 14.36 -0.34
C ALA A 62 -6.53 14.18 -0.02
N PRO A 63 -6.10 14.40 1.22
CA PRO A 63 -4.70 14.27 1.64
C PRO A 63 -4.33 12.78 1.84
N THR A 64 -4.71 11.95 0.89
CA THR A 64 -4.38 10.51 0.90
C THR A 64 -3.32 10.21 -0.14
N PRO A 65 -2.32 9.37 0.15
CA PRO A 65 -1.38 8.90 -0.84
C PRO A 65 -1.98 7.79 -1.73
N GLY A 66 -3.23 7.37 -1.49
CA GLY A 66 -3.92 6.38 -2.32
C GLY A 66 -4.13 6.86 -3.75
N ARG A 67 -4.10 5.94 -4.70
CA ARG A 67 -4.28 6.20 -6.14
C ARG A 67 -5.54 5.49 -6.63
N ASN A 68 -6.14 5.98 -7.71
CA ASN A 68 -7.20 5.25 -8.38
C ASN A 68 -6.59 4.11 -9.22
N LEU A 69 -6.79 2.87 -8.78
CA LEU A 69 -6.21 1.67 -9.40
C LEU A 69 -6.61 1.49 -10.87
N LEU A 70 -7.80 1.96 -11.25
CA LEU A 70 -8.33 1.83 -12.62
C LEU A 70 -7.82 2.91 -13.58
N ARG A 71 -7.06 3.89 -13.07
CA ARG A 71 -6.45 4.96 -13.86
C ARG A 71 -4.92 4.88 -13.89
N LEU A 72 -4.34 3.84 -13.30
CA LEU A 72 -2.90 3.64 -13.35
C LEU A 72 -2.46 3.16 -14.74
N PRO A 73 -1.27 3.58 -15.20
CA PRO A 73 -0.67 3.06 -16.42
C PRO A 73 -0.57 1.53 -16.41
N ASP A 74 -0.58 0.91 -17.59
CA ASP A 74 -0.54 -0.56 -17.71
C ASP A 74 0.77 -1.15 -17.20
N ASP A 75 1.85 -0.41 -17.26
CA ASP A 75 3.19 -0.78 -16.77
C ASP A 75 3.43 -0.42 -15.30
N ASP A 76 2.45 0.17 -14.58
CA ASP A 76 2.59 0.46 -13.15
C ASP A 76 2.79 -0.85 -12.36
N PRO A 77 3.91 -1.01 -11.63
CA PRO A 77 4.22 -2.26 -10.93
C PRO A 77 3.33 -2.51 -9.71
N GLY A 78 2.48 -1.56 -9.36
CA GLY A 78 1.71 -1.58 -8.14
C GLY A 78 2.55 -1.38 -6.89
N ARG A 79 1.89 -1.00 -5.79
CA ARG A 79 2.56 -0.78 -4.50
C ARG A 79 1.68 -1.17 -3.33
N ALA A 80 2.30 -1.51 -2.20
CA ALA A 80 1.59 -1.79 -0.95
C ALA A 80 2.34 -1.22 0.25
N LEU A 81 1.57 -0.69 1.19
CA LEU A 81 2.06 -0.24 2.49
C LEU A 81 1.66 -1.27 3.54
N MET A 82 2.60 -1.62 4.40
CA MET A 82 2.43 -2.63 5.44
C MET A 82 2.99 -2.11 6.75
N GLN A 83 2.29 -2.36 7.84
CA GLN A 83 2.80 -2.07 9.18
C GLN A 83 2.71 -3.32 10.03
N TYR A 84 3.83 -3.76 10.58
CA TYR A 84 3.92 -4.88 11.50
C TYR A 84 4.67 -4.50 12.77
N GLY A 85 3.93 -4.29 13.85
CA GLY A 85 4.47 -3.68 15.04
C GLY A 85 5.00 -2.28 14.74
N LEU A 86 6.29 -2.06 14.98
CA LEU A 86 6.99 -0.81 14.66
C LEU A 86 7.72 -0.84 13.31
N ASN A 87 7.61 -1.94 12.56
CA ASN A 87 8.23 -2.06 11.25
C ASN A 87 7.26 -1.58 10.17
N HIS A 88 7.76 -0.77 9.25
CA HIS A 88 7.01 -0.27 8.11
C HIS A 88 7.60 -0.83 6.83
N GLY A 89 6.81 -1.58 6.08
CA GLY A 89 7.15 -2.12 4.77
C GLY A 89 6.53 -1.31 3.65
N PHE A 90 7.31 -0.97 2.65
CA PHE A 90 6.86 -0.36 1.41
C PHE A 90 7.28 -1.23 0.24
N ARG A 91 6.30 -1.80 -0.45
CA ARG A 91 6.49 -2.69 -1.59
C ARG A 91 6.16 -1.97 -2.88
N VAL A 92 7.01 -2.11 -3.89
CA VAL A 92 6.74 -1.72 -5.28
C VAL A 92 7.11 -2.89 -6.18
N GLY A 93 6.11 -3.48 -6.84
CA GLY A 93 6.30 -4.72 -7.60
C GLY A 93 6.86 -5.84 -6.73
N ASN A 94 8.07 -6.30 -7.04
CA ASN A 94 8.78 -7.32 -6.27
C ASN A 94 9.87 -6.78 -5.34
N ARG A 95 10.03 -5.46 -5.23
CA ARG A 95 10.97 -4.82 -4.29
C ARG A 95 10.26 -4.40 -3.02
N LEU A 96 10.94 -4.53 -1.89
CA LEU A 96 10.44 -4.15 -0.56
C LEU A 96 11.52 -3.38 0.18
N VAL A 97 11.15 -2.26 0.75
CA VAL A 97 11.95 -1.55 1.75
C VAL A 97 11.28 -1.66 3.11
N VAL A 98 12.06 -1.97 4.14
CA VAL A 98 11.58 -2.03 5.52
C VAL A 98 12.31 -1.00 6.37
N HIS A 99 11.54 -0.09 6.96
CA HIS A 99 12.02 0.82 8.00
C HIS A 99 11.71 0.23 9.39
N GLN A 100 12.72 0.26 10.25
CA GLN A 100 12.64 -0.14 11.65
C GLN A 100 13.12 1.02 12.53
N PRO A 101 12.58 1.18 13.76
CA PRO A 101 13.10 2.20 14.68
C PRO A 101 14.58 2.02 14.94
N HIS A 102 15.32 3.13 14.89
CA HIS A 102 16.75 3.20 15.24
C HIS A 102 17.66 2.27 14.42
N ARG A 103 17.23 1.86 13.22
CA ARG A 103 18.03 1.05 12.30
C ARG A 103 18.04 1.66 10.90
N PRO A 104 19.10 1.46 10.11
CA PRO A 104 19.06 1.75 8.69
C PRO A 104 17.92 0.99 8.00
N ALA A 105 17.36 1.58 6.95
CA ALA A 105 16.41 0.88 6.09
C ALA A 105 17.06 -0.37 5.48
N GLN A 106 16.25 -1.37 5.23
CA GLN A 106 16.69 -2.62 4.61
C GLN A 106 15.90 -2.87 3.34
N SER A 107 16.62 -3.18 2.26
CA SER A 107 16.03 -3.43 0.94
C SER A 107 16.06 -4.92 0.60
N PHE A 108 14.95 -5.40 0.04
CA PHE A 108 14.75 -6.81 -0.30
C PHE A 108 14.12 -6.97 -1.68
N ARG A 109 14.42 -8.07 -2.33
CA ARG A 109 13.63 -8.62 -3.42
C ARG A 109 12.75 -9.74 -2.88
N ILE A 110 11.47 -9.74 -3.28
CA ILE A 110 10.51 -10.78 -2.93
C ILE A 110 10.61 -11.89 -3.97
N GLU A 111 10.98 -13.09 -3.54
CA GLU A 111 11.07 -14.30 -4.36
C GLU A 111 10.17 -15.38 -3.75
N GLY A 112 8.97 -15.56 -4.32
CA GLY A 112 7.93 -16.36 -3.68
C GLY A 112 7.57 -15.78 -2.30
N THR A 113 7.84 -16.52 -1.24
CA THR A 113 7.64 -16.10 0.16
C THR A 113 8.93 -15.57 0.83
N ALA A 114 10.06 -15.66 0.15
CA ALA A 114 11.37 -15.28 0.71
C ALA A 114 11.65 -13.77 0.48
N LEU A 115 12.27 -13.17 1.48
CA LEU A 115 12.85 -11.83 1.39
C LEU A 115 14.37 -11.97 1.17
N VAL A 116 14.81 -11.73 -0.05
CA VAL A 116 16.23 -11.80 -0.43
C VAL A 116 16.84 -10.41 -0.28
N PRO A 117 17.82 -10.20 0.61
CA PRO A 117 18.46 -8.90 0.75
C PRO A 117 19.11 -8.45 -0.57
N ILE A 118 18.95 -7.17 -0.89
CA ILE A 118 19.58 -6.54 -2.05
C ILE A 118 20.29 -5.25 -1.63
N ALA A 119 21.09 -4.70 -2.53
CA ALA A 119 21.66 -3.37 -2.32
C ALA A 119 20.56 -2.33 -2.09
N ASP A 120 20.87 -1.32 -1.29
CA ASP A 120 19.95 -0.21 -1.04
C ASP A 120 19.54 0.47 -2.36
N ASP A 121 18.26 0.82 -2.42
CA ASP A 121 17.68 1.67 -3.47
C ASP A 121 17.31 3.00 -2.81
N PRO A 122 18.16 4.03 -2.94
CA PRO A 122 17.94 5.29 -2.22
C PRO A 122 16.63 5.99 -2.60
N GLU A 123 16.16 5.84 -3.83
CA GLU A 123 14.90 6.43 -4.27
C GLU A 123 13.72 5.72 -3.61
N LEU A 124 13.66 4.41 -3.69
CA LEU A 124 12.62 3.62 -3.06
C LEU A 124 12.64 3.76 -1.53
N THR A 125 13.83 3.85 -0.93
CA THR A 125 13.99 4.06 0.51
C THR A 125 13.44 5.42 0.95
N ARG A 126 13.70 6.49 0.17
CA ARG A 126 13.13 7.81 0.42
C ARG A 126 11.62 7.82 0.28
N ASP A 127 11.09 7.16 -0.75
CA ASP A 127 9.65 7.07 -0.98
C ASP A 127 8.96 6.28 0.13
N ALA A 128 9.55 5.18 0.56
CA ALA A 128 9.09 4.41 1.71
C ALA A 128 8.99 5.27 2.97
N LEU A 129 10.03 6.06 3.27
CA LEU A 129 10.05 6.96 4.43
C LEU A 129 8.99 8.06 4.30
N ALA A 130 8.81 8.63 3.11
CA ALA A 130 7.77 9.63 2.87
C ALA A 130 6.37 9.09 3.18
N HIS A 131 6.07 7.87 2.79
CA HIS A 131 4.79 7.22 3.09
C HIS A 131 4.60 6.95 4.59
N VAL A 132 5.66 6.60 5.32
CA VAL A 132 5.61 6.42 6.78
C VAL A 132 5.33 7.75 7.50
N LEU A 133 5.93 8.84 7.03
CA LEU A 133 5.82 10.16 7.68
C LEU A 133 4.54 10.91 7.31
N TRP A 134 3.95 10.62 6.14
CA TRP A 134 2.82 11.37 5.60
C TRP A 134 1.60 11.47 6.53
N PRO A 135 1.13 10.41 7.21
CA PRO A 135 -0.01 10.51 8.11
C PRO A 135 0.22 11.51 9.25
N GLY A 136 1.43 11.53 9.81
CA GLY A 136 1.80 12.50 10.85
C GLY A 136 1.82 13.94 10.33
N GLU A 137 2.27 14.14 9.09
CA GLU A 137 2.27 15.45 8.44
C GLU A 137 0.85 15.94 8.17
N VAL A 138 -0.02 15.07 7.65
CA VAL A 138 -1.46 15.35 7.42
C VAL A 138 -2.13 15.76 8.73
N TYR A 139 -1.89 15.02 9.81
CA TYR A 139 -2.44 15.33 11.12
C TYR A 139 -1.94 16.68 11.67
N ARG A 140 -0.64 16.88 11.67
CA ARG A 140 -0.01 18.10 12.20
C ARG A 140 -0.45 19.37 11.48
N ARG A 141 -0.63 19.29 10.15
CA ARG A 141 -1.08 20.42 9.30
C ARG A 141 -2.59 20.51 9.16
N GLN A 142 -3.35 19.60 9.77
CA GLN A 142 -4.82 19.54 9.67
C GLN A 142 -5.31 19.53 8.20
N LEU A 143 -4.61 18.84 7.31
CA LEU A 143 -4.95 18.80 5.88
C LEU A 143 -6.27 18.07 5.58
N TYR A 144 -6.83 17.36 6.55
CA TYR A 144 -8.12 16.67 6.49
C TYR A 144 -9.31 17.60 6.82
N SER A 145 -9.05 18.81 7.26
CA SER A 145 -10.12 19.77 7.60
C SER A 145 -10.80 20.29 6.32
N LEU A 146 -12.12 20.19 6.24
CA LEU A 146 -12.89 20.85 5.22
C LEU A 146 -12.84 22.35 5.49
N ARG A 147 -12.46 23.13 4.50
CA ARG A 147 -12.49 24.60 4.53
C ARG A 147 -13.75 25.10 3.85
#